data_6e60c3a128eb3b798d359b9e28393d6f
#
_entry.id   6e60c3a128eb3b798d359b9e28393d6f
#
_cell.length_a   1.000
_cell.length_b   1.000
_cell.length_c   1.000
_cell.angle_alpha   90.00
_cell.angle_beta   90.00
_cell.angle_gamma   90.00
#
_symmetry.space_group_name_H-M   'P 1'
#
loop_
_entity.id
_entity.type
_entity.pdbx_description
1 polymer ?
#
loop_
_entity_poly.entity_id
_entity_poly.type
_entity_poly.pdbx_seq_one_letter_code
_entity_poly.pdbx_strand_id
1 'polypeptide(L)'
;MSINNETLRNSINDVEAGYEYMLAYAAQGLIDEPTSGGSGPSLRVYLERMQNGLLSIADDFETVIKDATGDNAELYLNYLSVLKEDAAKSKKAVDLVMSLPSIGSQVIDNLNASIHLRALLTDIFLIDEALTSLSRHQ
;
A
#
# COMPACT_ATOMS: atom_id res chain seq x y z
N MET A 1 6.01 -2.41 -24.61
CA MET A 1 4.88 -1.74 -23.94
C MET A 1 5.33 -1.16 -22.62
N SER A 2 4.90 0.02 -22.34
CA SER A 2 5.25 0.68 -21.09
C SER A 2 4.30 0.22 -19.96
N ILE A 3 4.85 -0.09 -18.80
CA ILE A 3 4.06 -0.34 -17.60
C ILE A 3 3.82 0.94 -16.83
N ASN A 4 3.96 2.07 -17.51
CA ASN A 4 3.82 3.38 -16.90
C ASN A 4 2.33 3.77 -16.85
N ASN A 5 1.61 3.18 -15.92
CA ASN A 5 0.20 3.46 -15.68
C ASN A 5 0.07 4.41 -14.50
N GLU A 6 -0.41 5.60 -14.76
CA GLU A 6 -0.48 6.64 -13.74
C GLU A 6 -1.41 6.26 -12.58
N THR A 7 -2.54 5.63 -12.87
CA THR A 7 -3.48 5.19 -11.83
C THR A 7 -2.81 4.18 -10.89
N LEU A 8 -2.11 3.20 -11.45
CA LEU A 8 -1.37 2.23 -10.64
C LEU A 8 -0.28 2.90 -9.83
N ARG A 9 0.49 3.82 -10.45
CA ARG A 9 1.55 4.54 -9.73
C ARG A 9 1.00 5.35 -8.57
N ASN A 10 -0.15 5.98 -8.75
CA ASN A 10 -0.80 6.73 -7.67
C ASN A 10 -1.21 5.81 -6.52
N SER A 11 -1.77 4.64 -6.81
CA SER A 11 -2.14 3.68 -5.76
C SER A 11 -0.93 3.17 -5.00
N ILE A 12 0.14 2.84 -5.72
CA ILE A 12 1.40 2.41 -5.09
C ILE A 12 1.95 3.51 -4.20
N ASN A 13 1.99 4.75 -4.72
CA ASN A 13 2.51 5.89 -3.97
C ASN A 13 1.69 6.17 -2.71
N ASP A 14 0.38 6.04 -2.78
CA ASP A 14 -0.47 6.25 -1.60
C ASP A 14 -0.17 5.24 -0.50
N VAL A 15 0.06 3.99 -0.86
CA VAL A 15 0.42 2.94 0.11
C VAL A 15 1.83 3.19 0.66
N GLU A 16 2.80 3.45 -0.20
CA GLU A 16 4.19 3.65 0.21
C GLU A 16 4.38 4.90 1.04
N ALA A 17 3.76 6.01 0.65
CA ALA A 17 3.87 7.26 1.39
C ALA A 17 3.24 7.12 2.79
N GLY A 18 2.11 6.41 2.88
CA GLY A 18 1.50 6.12 4.17
C GLY A 18 2.43 5.30 5.07
N TYR A 19 3.05 4.28 4.49
CA TYR A 19 3.97 3.43 5.25
C TYR A 19 5.19 4.23 5.75
N GLU A 20 5.78 5.05 4.89
CA GLU A 20 6.92 5.89 5.27
C GLU A 20 6.56 6.87 6.37
N TYR A 21 5.39 7.50 6.27
CA TYR A 21 4.92 8.41 7.31
C TYR A 21 4.73 7.67 8.63
N MET A 22 4.20 6.46 8.58
CA MET A 22 4.00 5.64 9.76
C MET A 22 5.33 5.30 10.45
N LEU A 23 6.39 5.03 9.71
CA LEU A 23 7.71 4.78 10.28
C LEU A 23 8.20 5.99 11.09
N ALA A 24 8.05 7.18 10.52
CA ALA A 24 8.45 8.41 11.21
C ALA A 24 7.58 8.68 12.44
N TYR A 25 6.28 8.44 12.30
CA TYR A 25 5.33 8.65 13.41
C TYR A 25 5.62 7.70 14.58
N ALA A 26 5.89 6.43 14.28
CA ALA A 26 6.22 5.45 15.32
C ALA A 26 7.48 5.87 16.11
N ALA A 27 8.44 6.48 15.42
CA ALA A 27 9.70 6.89 16.04
C ALA A 27 9.55 8.09 16.99
N GLN A 28 8.44 8.84 16.92
CA GLN A 28 8.25 10.03 17.75
C GLN A 28 7.87 9.72 19.20
N GLY A 29 7.42 8.51 19.49
CA GLY A 29 7.07 8.13 20.85
C GLY A 29 5.86 8.85 21.44
N LEU A 30 4.92 9.25 20.59
CA LEU A 30 3.74 9.98 21.02
C LEU A 30 2.76 9.06 21.76
N ILE A 31 2.27 9.49 22.92
CA ILE A 31 1.25 8.75 23.67
C ILE A 31 -0.11 8.97 23.04
N ASP A 32 -0.40 10.21 22.67
CA ASP A 32 -1.64 10.62 22.02
C ASP A 32 -1.35 11.29 20.70
N GLU A 33 -2.36 11.29 19.86
CA GLU A 33 -2.29 11.96 18.57
C GLU A 33 -2.17 13.47 18.78
N PRO A 34 -1.25 14.14 18.06
CA PRO A 34 -1.12 15.60 18.19
C PRO A 34 -2.42 16.30 17.81
N THR A 35 -2.72 17.38 18.55
CA THR A 35 -3.87 18.22 18.21
C THR A 35 -3.59 18.98 16.90
N SER A 36 -4.65 19.29 16.18
CA SER A 36 -4.56 19.99 14.91
C SER A 36 -3.91 21.36 15.08
N GLY A 37 -3.13 21.77 14.09
CA GLY A 37 -2.46 23.07 14.11
C GLY A 37 -1.06 23.06 13.55
N GLY A 38 -0.54 21.87 13.19
CA GLY A 38 0.74 21.76 12.50
C GLY A 38 0.58 22.06 11.02
N SER A 39 1.67 22.41 10.37
CA SER A 39 1.70 22.57 8.92
C SER A 39 1.88 21.20 8.28
N GLY A 40 1.17 20.97 7.20
CA GLY A 40 1.29 19.76 6.41
C GLY A 40 0.26 18.68 6.77
N PRO A 41 0.24 17.61 5.98
CA PRO A 41 -0.72 16.51 6.19
C PRO A 41 -0.50 15.78 7.50
N SER A 42 -1.59 15.42 8.15
CA SER A 42 -1.57 14.67 9.42
C SER A 42 -1.48 13.18 9.17
N LEU A 43 -1.26 12.42 10.25
CA LEU A 43 -1.30 10.96 10.20
C LEU A 43 -2.57 10.45 9.53
N ARG A 44 -3.72 11.00 9.91
CA ARG A 44 -5.00 10.52 9.38
C ARG A 44 -5.15 10.75 7.88
N VAL A 45 -4.60 11.83 7.36
CA VAL A 45 -4.60 12.08 5.92
C VAL A 45 -3.80 10.99 5.20
N TYR A 46 -2.63 10.63 5.72
CA TYR A 46 -1.82 9.57 5.14
C TYR A 46 -2.48 8.20 5.24
N LEU A 47 -3.11 7.90 6.38
CA LEU A 47 -3.82 6.63 6.54
C LEU A 47 -5.04 6.54 5.64
N GLU A 48 -5.75 7.65 5.43
CA GLU A 48 -6.89 7.69 4.51
C GLU A 48 -6.43 7.45 3.07
N ARG A 49 -5.33 8.07 2.66
CA ARG A 49 -4.73 7.83 1.34
C ARG A 49 -4.33 6.34 1.20
N MET A 50 -3.76 5.78 2.27
CA MET A 50 -3.40 4.36 2.28
C MET A 50 -4.65 3.48 2.14
N GLN A 51 -5.73 3.79 2.85
CA GLN A 51 -6.99 3.04 2.71
C GLN A 51 -7.48 3.04 1.26
N ASN A 52 -7.43 4.20 0.61
CA ASN A 52 -7.86 4.33 -0.79
C ASN A 52 -6.96 3.51 -1.72
N GLY A 53 -5.65 3.57 -1.51
CA GLY A 53 -4.70 2.79 -2.31
C GLY A 53 -4.89 1.29 -2.11
N LEU A 54 -5.10 0.86 -0.87
CA LEU A 54 -5.33 -0.55 -0.56
C LEU A 54 -6.60 -1.08 -1.21
N LEU A 55 -7.61 -0.22 -1.36
CA LEU A 55 -8.88 -0.61 -1.98
C LEU A 55 -8.73 -0.80 -3.50
N SER A 56 -7.92 0.02 -4.15
CA SER A 56 -7.85 0.07 -5.61
C SER A 56 -6.67 -0.69 -6.22
N ILE A 57 -5.62 -0.97 -5.45
CA ILE A 57 -4.34 -1.44 -5.99
C ILE A 57 -4.44 -2.76 -6.77
N ALA A 58 -5.26 -3.69 -6.30
CA ALA A 58 -5.41 -4.98 -6.98
C ALA A 58 -6.05 -4.82 -8.36
N ASP A 59 -7.08 -4.00 -8.46
CA ASP A 59 -7.75 -3.74 -9.73
C ASP A 59 -6.83 -2.99 -10.70
N ASP A 60 -6.03 -2.07 -10.16
CA ASP A 60 -5.08 -1.31 -10.97
C ASP A 60 -4.00 -2.22 -11.55
N PHE A 61 -3.48 -3.14 -10.74
CA PHE A 61 -2.53 -4.14 -11.22
C PHE A 61 -3.16 -5.07 -12.24
N GLU A 62 -4.41 -5.49 -12.02
CA GLU A 62 -5.09 -6.38 -12.95
C GLU A 62 -5.15 -5.77 -14.35
N THR A 63 -5.50 -4.49 -14.44
CA THR A 63 -5.55 -3.78 -15.72
C THR A 63 -4.19 -3.79 -16.41
N VAL A 64 -3.12 -3.47 -15.66
CA VAL A 64 -1.77 -3.44 -16.23
C VAL A 64 -1.30 -4.83 -16.65
N ILE A 65 -1.60 -5.84 -15.83
CA ILE A 65 -1.22 -7.23 -16.12
C ILE A 65 -1.87 -7.69 -17.43
N LYS A 66 -3.15 -7.46 -17.59
CA LYS A 66 -3.87 -7.88 -18.81
C LYS A 66 -3.31 -7.23 -20.06
N ASP A 67 -2.89 -5.95 -19.93
CA ASP A 67 -2.31 -5.24 -21.07
C ASP A 67 -0.88 -5.68 -21.39
N ALA A 68 -0.12 -6.11 -20.39
CA ALA A 68 1.31 -6.30 -20.53
C ALA A 68 1.75 -7.76 -20.77
N THR A 69 0.99 -8.74 -20.30
CA THR A 69 1.51 -10.11 -20.19
C THR A 69 1.10 -11.07 -21.29
N GLY A 70 0.02 -10.80 -22.01
CA GLY A 70 -0.42 -11.71 -23.06
C GLY A 70 -0.56 -13.15 -22.55
N ASP A 71 0.26 -14.05 -23.08
CA ASP A 71 0.20 -15.48 -22.77
C ASP A 71 0.69 -15.80 -21.34
N ASN A 72 1.39 -14.87 -20.69
CA ASN A 72 1.89 -15.07 -19.34
C ASN A 72 0.91 -14.59 -18.27
N ALA A 73 -0.27 -14.12 -18.66
CA ALA A 73 -1.23 -13.52 -17.74
C ALA A 73 -1.61 -14.43 -16.57
N GLU A 74 -1.72 -15.74 -16.82
CA GLU A 74 -2.15 -16.68 -15.79
C GLU A 74 -1.24 -16.65 -14.56
N LEU A 75 0.08 -16.66 -14.75
CA LEU A 75 1.02 -16.64 -13.62
C LEU A 75 0.92 -15.34 -12.83
N TYR A 76 0.80 -14.22 -13.55
CA TYR A 76 0.66 -12.92 -12.91
C TYR A 76 -0.67 -12.79 -12.17
N LEU A 77 -1.75 -13.28 -12.77
CA LEU A 77 -3.07 -13.23 -12.13
C LEU A 77 -3.14 -14.14 -10.90
N ASN A 78 -2.45 -15.29 -10.94
CA ASN A 78 -2.37 -16.16 -9.76
C ASN A 78 -1.69 -15.43 -8.60
N TYR A 79 -0.58 -14.75 -8.87
CA TYR A 79 0.08 -14.00 -7.80
C TYR A 79 -0.71 -12.76 -7.38
N LEU A 80 -1.44 -12.15 -8.33
CA LEU A 80 -2.31 -11.02 -8.02
C LEU A 80 -3.35 -11.39 -6.97
N SER A 81 -3.84 -12.64 -6.97
CA SER A 81 -4.80 -13.06 -5.96
C SER A 81 -4.20 -13.03 -4.55
N VAL A 82 -2.90 -13.30 -4.42
CA VAL A 82 -2.17 -13.18 -3.14
C VAL A 82 -2.11 -11.71 -2.71
N LEU A 83 -1.74 -10.84 -3.63
CA LEU A 83 -1.69 -9.40 -3.35
C LEU A 83 -3.06 -8.87 -2.93
N LYS A 84 -4.11 -9.27 -3.63
CA LYS A 84 -5.47 -8.85 -3.33
C LYS A 84 -5.88 -9.26 -1.91
N GLU A 85 -5.54 -10.47 -1.50
CA GLU A 85 -5.82 -10.95 -0.16
C GLU A 85 -5.05 -10.16 0.89
N ASP A 86 -3.75 -9.94 0.65
CA ASP A 86 -2.92 -9.16 1.57
C ASP A 86 -3.37 -7.71 1.67
N ALA A 87 -3.81 -7.12 0.56
CA ALA A 87 -4.34 -5.76 0.56
C ALA A 87 -5.62 -5.66 1.39
N ALA A 88 -6.52 -6.64 1.26
CA ALA A 88 -7.77 -6.67 2.02
C ALA A 88 -7.50 -6.79 3.53
N LYS A 89 -6.57 -7.66 3.90
CA LYS A 89 -6.19 -7.84 5.31
C LYS A 89 -5.52 -6.57 5.86
N SER A 90 -4.64 -5.97 5.09
CA SER A 90 -3.96 -4.72 5.48
C SER A 90 -4.96 -3.60 5.68
N LYS A 91 -5.93 -3.48 4.77
CA LYS A 91 -6.96 -2.45 4.89
C LYS A 91 -7.77 -2.61 6.18
N LYS A 92 -8.11 -3.84 6.53
CA LYS A 92 -8.84 -4.09 7.79
C LYS A 92 -8.04 -3.62 9.00
N ALA A 93 -6.72 -3.83 8.98
CA ALA A 93 -5.86 -3.36 10.06
C ALA A 93 -5.82 -1.83 10.12
N VAL A 94 -5.69 -1.16 8.99
CA VAL A 94 -5.70 0.30 8.91
C VAL A 94 -7.07 0.84 9.34
N ASP A 95 -8.16 0.22 8.90
CA ASP A 95 -9.52 0.61 9.29
C ASP A 95 -9.70 0.56 10.81
N LEU A 96 -9.18 -0.50 11.43
CA LEU A 96 -9.24 -0.63 12.89
C LEU A 96 -8.52 0.52 13.58
N VAL A 97 -7.30 0.81 13.12
CA VAL A 97 -6.50 1.90 13.71
C VAL A 97 -7.18 3.25 13.52
N MET A 98 -7.76 3.49 12.34
CA MET A 98 -8.46 4.75 12.05
C MET A 98 -9.72 4.93 12.91
N SER A 99 -10.26 3.85 13.45
CA SER A 99 -11.45 3.92 14.33
C SER A 99 -11.12 4.44 15.74
N LEU A 100 -9.83 4.50 16.10
CA LEU A 100 -9.43 4.89 17.45
C LEU A 100 -9.63 6.40 17.66
N PRO A 101 -10.07 6.81 18.88
CA PRO A 101 -10.25 8.24 19.15
C PRO A 101 -8.93 9.01 19.16
N SER A 102 -7.83 8.35 19.50
CA SER A 102 -6.49 8.94 19.49
C SER A 102 -5.50 7.85 19.09
N ILE A 103 -4.61 8.14 18.15
CA ILE A 103 -3.65 7.17 17.61
C ILE A 103 -2.26 7.53 18.10
N GLY A 104 -1.73 6.74 19.04
CA GLY A 104 -0.36 6.94 19.54
C GLY A 104 0.67 6.22 18.70
N SER A 105 1.93 6.54 18.94
CA SER A 105 3.06 5.93 18.21
C SER A 105 3.15 4.42 18.39
N GLN A 106 2.77 3.91 19.58
CA GLN A 106 2.83 2.46 19.84
C GLN A 106 1.87 1.69 18.94
N VAL A 107 0.66 2.22 18.72
CA VAL A 107 -0.30 1.59 17.81
C VAL A 107 0.25 1.56 16.39
N ILE A 108 0.84 2.68 15.96
CA ILE A 108 1.43 2.75 14.62
C ILE A 108 2.64 1.83 14.49
N ASP A 109 3.44 1.71 15.53
CA ASP A 109 4.56 0.76 15.53
C ASP A 109 4.07 -0.67 15.33
N ASN A 110 2.99 -1.04 16.01
CA ASN A 110 2.38 -2.36 15.84
C ASN A 110 1.80 -2.54 14.43
N LEU A 111 1.21 -1.50 13.87
CA LEU A 111 0.70 -1.56 12.50
C LEU A 111 1.83 -1.73 11.49
N ASN A 112 2.95 -1.02 11.68
CA ASN A 112 4.14 -1.19 10.84
C ASN A 112 4.68 -2.61 10.89
N ALA A 113 4.59 -3.26 12.05
CA ALA A 113 5.06 -4.62 12.24
C ALA A 113 4.08 -5.67 11.71
N SER A 114 2.90 -5.25 11.27
CA SER A 114 1.89 -6.17 10.76
C SER A 114 2.43 -7.00 9.61
N ILE A 115 2.33 -8.31 9.75
CA ILE A 115 2.79 -9.23 8.70
C ILE A 115 2.01 -9.02 7.40
N HIS A 116 0.73 -8.65 7.49
CA HIS A 116 -0.10 -8.44 6.30
C HIS A 116 0.35 -7.22 5.51
N LEU A 117 0.65 -6.13 6.19
CA LEU A 117 1.12 -4.92 5.52
C LEU A 117 2.50 -5.14 4.88
N ARG A 118 3.40 -5.80 5.59
CA ARG A 118 4.72 -6.11 5.07
C ARG A 118 4.66 -7.08 3.90
N ALA A 119 3.77 -8.07 3.96
CA ALA A 119 3.55 -9.00 2.86
C ALA A 119 3.02 -8.24 1.64
N LEU A 120 2.08 -7.33 1.84
CA LEU A 120 1.54 -6.52 0.75
C LEU A 120 2.64 -5.71 0.06
N LEU A 121 3.50 -5.05 0.83
CA LEU A 121 4.60 -4.27 0.25
C LEU A 121 5.52 -5.15 -0.58
N THR A 122 5.81 -6.35 -0.09
CA THR A 122 6.61 -7.34 -0.84
C THR A 122 5.89 -7.74 -2.13
N ASP A 123 4.59 -7.98 -2.07
CA ASP A 123 3.80 -8.34 -3.25
C ASP A 123 3.85 -7.24 -4.31
N ILE A 124 3.71 -5.99 -3.89
CA ILE A 124 3.76 -4.84 -4.80
C ILE A 124 5.11 -4.79 -5.50
N PHE A 125 6.19 -4.88 -4.73
CA PHE A 125 7.54 -4.80 -5.29
C PHE A 125 7.81 -5.96 -6.25
N LEU A 126 7.38 -7.16 -5.90
CA LEU A 126 7.63 -8.33 -6.72
C LEU A 126 6.89 -8.27 -8.06
N ILE A 127 5.59 -7.94 -8.03
CA ILE A 127 4.82 -7.83 -9.28
C ILE A 127 5.33 -6.68 -10.14
N ASP A 128 5.59 -5.53 -9.51
CA ASP A 128 6.07 -4.36 -10.23
C ASP A 128 7.42 -4.64 -10.89
N GLU A 129 8.34 -5.27 -10.18
CA GLU A 129 9.65 -5.63 -10.73
C GLU A 129 9.53 -6.68 -11.84
N ALA A 130 8.64 -7.66 -11.67
CA ALA A 130 8.41 -8.68 -12.69
C ALA A 130 7.86 -8.06 -13.98
N LEU A 131 6.88 -7.15 -13.86
CA LEU A 131 6.32 -6.45 -15.02
C LEU A 131 7.37 -5.57 -15.70
N THR A 132 8.20 -4.89 -14.91
CA THR A 132 9.28 -4.06 -15.44
C THR A 132 10.29 -4.92 -16.20
N SER A 133 10.67 -6.07 -15.64
CA SER A 133 11.58 -7.00 -16.28
C SER A 133 11.00 -7.52 -17.61
N LEU A 134 9.72 -7.88 -17.61
CA LEU A 134 9.04 -8.35 -18.82
C LEU A 134 9.07 -7.28 -19.90
N SER A 135 8.77 -6.04 -19.54
CA SER A 135 8.79 -4.91 -20.48
C SER A 135 10.17 -4.69 -21.10
N ARG A 136 11.24 -4.83 -20.29
CA ARG A 136 12.61 -4.63 -20.77
C ARG A 136 13.09 -5.70 -21.75
N HIS A 137 12.46 -6.88 -21.75
CA HIS A 137 12.87 -8.02 -22.54
C HIS A 137 11.91 -8.35 -23.69
N GLN A 138 11.00 -7.43 -23.98
CA GLN A 138 10.11 -7.52 -25.15
C GLN A 138 10.73 -6.78 -26.38
#